data_2a3087bdd39df2a135c197622bc79e84
#
_entry.id   2a3087bdd39df2a135c197622bc79e84
#
_cell.length_a   1.000
_cell.length_b   1.000
_cell.length_c   1.000
_cell.angle_alpha   90.00
_cell.angle_beta   90.00
_cell.angle_gamma   90.00
#
_symmetry.space_group_name_H-M   'P 1'
#
loop_
_entity.id
_entity.type
_entity.pdbx_description
1 polymer ?
#
loop_
_entity_poly.entity_id
_entity_poly.type
_entity_poly.pdbx_seq_one_letter_code
_entity_poly.pdbx_strand_id
1 'polypeptide(L)'
;LAKAIADGNNLIFTTSPPLLKASLKAAIEHPEVKILNCSLNTSHRYIRTYYARMYEAKFLMGAIAGAMSKNGKIGYIADYPIFGMTANINAFALGAKMVNPRAKVYLEWSTLKDHDVAKSFAENEVHYISGQDMTIPGEPSRHFGLYRDSEDMPLNLAMPIWHWGKFYEQMIRNIMNLSLIHISEPTRRRGIS
;
A
#
# COMPACT_ATOMS: atom_id res chain seq x y z
N LEU A 1 -13.17 -15.45 8.51
CA LEU A 1 -13.18 -14.82 9.82
C LEU A 1 -13.94 -15.70 10.82
N ALA A 2 -15.20 -16.05 10.54
CA ALA A 2 -16.02 -16.92 11.41
C ALA A 2 -15.32 -18.25 11.73
N LYS A 3 -14.70 -18.89 10.73
CA LYS A 3 -13.94 -20.13 10.96
C LYS A 3 -12.78 -19.91 11.95
N ALA A 4 -12.02 -18.82 11.80
CA ALA A 4 -10.88 -18.51 12.68
C ALA A 4 -11.34 -18.32 14.13
N ILE A 5 -12.51 -17.71 14.36
CA ILE A 5 -13.10 -17.56 15.69
C ILE A 5 -13.55 -18.92 16.23
N ALA A 6 -14.25 -19.72 15.43
CA ALA A 6 -14.71 -21.06 15.81
C ALA A 6 -13.54 -22.00 16.16
N ASP A 7 -12.38 -21.82 15.52
CA ASP A 7 -11.14 -22.56 15.80
C ASP A 7 -10.45 -22.10 17.12
N GLY A 8 -11.05 -21.17 17.87
CA GLY A 8 -10.58 -20.71 19.18
C GLY A 8 -9.52 -19.60 19.13
N ASN A 9 -9.33 -18.95 17.98
CA ASN A 9 -8.40 -17.82 17.90
C ASN A 9 -8.98 -16.56 18.57
N ASN A 10 -8.25 -16.01 19.51
CA ASN A 10 -8.64 -14.82 20.29
C ASN A 10 -7.95 -13.52 19.83
N LEU A 11 -7.03 -13.61 18.87
CA LEU A 11 -6.37 -12.49 18.21
C LEU A 11 -6.33 -12.71 16.71
N ILE A 12 -6.92 -11.79 15.94
CA ILE A 12 -7.05 -11.91 14.49
C ILE A 12 -6.59 -10.61 13.83
N PHE A 13 -5.68 -10.75 12.87
CA PHE A 13 -5.27 -9.66 11.98
C PHE A 13 -5.92 -9.87 10.61
N THR A 14 -6.73 -8.91 10.18
CA THR A 14 -7.25 -8.87 8.81
C THR A 14 -6.43 -7.89 7.98
N THR A 15 -5.94 -8.35 6.84
CA THR A 15 -4.83 -7.72 6.09
C THR A 15 -5.27 -6.81 4.97
N SER A 16 -6.57 -6.57 4.80
CA SER A 16 -7.04 -5.71 3.73
C SER A 16 -8.25 -4.85 4.14
N PRO A 17 -8.39 -3.64 3.55
CA PRO A 17 -9.49 -2.72 3.82
C PRO A 17 -10.89 -3.29 3.56
N PRO A 18 -11.15 -4.08 2.49
CA PRO A 18 -12.46 -4.68 2.26
C PRO A 18 -12.98 -5.57 3.40
N LEU A 19 -12.07 -6.12 4.21
CA LEU A 19 -12.43 -6.96 5.36
C LEU A 19 -12.90 -6.15 6.58
N LEU A 20 -12.79 -4.81 6.57
CA LEU A 20 -13.13 -3.98 7.72
C LEU A 20 -14.56 -4.19 8.21
N LYS A 21 -15.54 -4.18 7.29
CA LYS A 21 -16.96 -4.33 7.65
C LYS A 21 -17.25 -5.69 8.30
N ALA A 22 -16.69 -6.75 7.72
CA ALA A 22 -16.81 -8.09 8.29
C ALA A 22 -16.08 -8.22 9.62
N SER A 23 -14.92 -7.59 9.76
CA SER A 23 -14.14 -7.55 11.00
C SER A 23 -14.88 -6.81 12.11
N LEU A 24 -15.51 -5.69 11.80
CA LEU A 24 -16.30 -4.92 12.75
C LEU A 24 -17.52 -5.71 13.25
N LYS A 25 -18.25 -6.37 12.33
CA LYS A 25 -19.38 -7.23 12.69
C LYS A 25 -18.93 -8.33 13.64
N ALA A 26 -17.88 -9.05 13.29
CA ALA A 26 -17.33 -10.11 14.13
C ALA A 26 -16.84 -9.61 15.50
N ALA A 27 -16.21 -8.43 15.57
CA ALA A 27 -15.75 -7.85 16.82
C ALA A 27 -16.90 -7.41 17.75
N ILE A 28 -18.06 -7.09 17.21
CA ILE A 28 -19.27 -6.79 17.97
C ILE A 28 -19.91 -8.08 18.50
N GLU A 29 -19.98 -9.11 17.67
CA GLU A 29 -20.56 -10.42 18.01
C GLU A 29 -19.66 -11.21 18.97
N HIS A 30 -18.34 -11.00 18.93
CA HIS A 30 -17.32 -11.70 19.71
C HIS A 30 -16.39 -10.70 20.43
N PRO A 31 -16.86 -9.99 21.46
CA PRO A 31 -16.08 -8.94 22.14
C PRO A 31 -14.84 -9.46 22.87
N GLU A 32 -14.77 -10.76 23.14
CA GLU A 32 -13.62 -11.45 23.70
C GLU A 32 -12.47 -11.60 22.71
N VAL A 33 -12.76 -11.56 21.40
CA VAL A 33 -11.77 -11.69 20.32
C VAL A 33 -11.21 -10.32 19.95
N LYS A 34 -9.89 -10.18 19.96
CA LYS A 34 -9.21 -8.96 19.53
C LYS A 34 -9.01 -9.00 18.02
N ILE A 35 -9.65 -8.07 17.30
CA ILE A 35 -9.54 -7.99 15.85
C ILE A 35 -8.87 -6.66 15.47
N LEU A 36 -7.82 -6.75 14.65
CA LEU A 36 -7.13 -5.60 14.06
C LEU A 36 -7.26 -5.67 12.54
N ASN A 37 -7.59 -4.55 11.90
CA ASN A 37 -7.75 -4.48 10.45
C ASN A 37 -6.72 -3.54 9.80
N CYS A 38 -6.08 -4.02 8.73
CA CYS A 38 -5.17 -3.21 7.92
C CYS A 38 -5.98 -2.26 7.02
N SER A 39 -6.20 -1.04 7.49
CA SER A 39 -6.86 0.02 6.74
C SER A 39 -6.55 1.39 7.32
N LEU A 40 -6.75 2.44 6.51
CA LEU A 40 -6.66 3.84 6.93
C LEU A 40 -7.96 4.37 7.58
N ASN A 41 -8.96 3.53 7.73
CA ASN A 41 -10.20 3.94 8.35
C ASN A 41 -10.02 4.27 9.84
N THR A 42 -10.90 5.12 10.35
CA THR A 42 -10.92 5.49 11.76
C THR A 42 -11.13 4.24 12.62
N SER A 43 -10.37 4.13 13.69
CA SER A 43 -10.58 3.07 14.69
C SER A 43 -11.98 3.17 15.29
N HIS A 44 -12.60 2.03 15.52
CA HIS A 44 -13.90 1.90 16.18
C HIS A 44 -13.71 1.38 17.60
N ARG A 45 -14.74 1.52 18.47
CA ARG A 45 -14.69 1.02 19.84
C ARG A 45 -14.28 -0.46 19.95
N TYR A 46 -14.72 -1.28 19.01
CA TYR A 46 -14.52 -2.73 19.01
C TYR A 46 -13.37 -3.21 18.12
N ILE A 47 -12.84 -2.35 17.25
CA ILE A 47 -11.77 -2.74 16.31
C ILE A 47 -10.69 -1.66 16.24
N ARG A 48 -9.43 -2.09 16.18
CA ARG A 48 -8.30 -1.22 15.89
C ARG A 48 -7.89 -1.35 14.43
N THR A 49 -7.57 -0.23 13.83
CA THR A 49 -7.02 -0.21 12.47
C THR A 49 -5.52 0.06 12.52
N TYR A 50 -4.80 -0.49 11.57
CA TYR A 50 -3.38 -0.23 11.39
C TYR A 50 -3.08 -0.08 9.89
N TYR A 51 -2.07 0.70 9.56
CA TYR A 51 -1.67 0.92 8.17
C TYR A 51 -0.22 1.40 8.10
N ALA A 52 0.46 1.06 7.02
CA ALA A 52 1.79 1.58 6.75
C ALA A 52 1.71 2.82 5.86
N ARG A 53 2.63 3.78 6.06
CA ARG A 53 2.68 5.04 5.29
C ARG A 53 3.26 4.81 3.90
N MET A 54 2.49 4.20 3.02
CA MET A 54 2.88 3.90 1.64
C MET A 54 3.36 5.15 0.89
N TYR A 55 2.77 6.30 1.16
CA TYR A 55 3.12 7.54 0.49
C TYR A 55 4.59 7.94 0.66
N GLU A 56 5.25 7.57 1.76
CA GLU A 56 6.69 7.83 1.97
C GLU A 56 7.53 7.05 0.97
N ALA A 57 7.23 5.77 0.77
CA ALA A 57 7.89 4.94 -0.24
C ALA A 57 7.56 5.42 -1.66
N LYS A 58 6.30 5.79 -1.92
CA LYS A 58 5.88 6.33 -3.23
C LYS A 58 6.59 7.63 -3.58
N PHE A 59 6.88 8.49 -2.61
CA PHE A 59 7.68 9.69 -2.84
C PHE A 59 9.08 9.34 -3.35
N LEU A 60 9.76 8.39 -2.73
CA LEU A 60 11.10 7.93 -3.16
C LEU A 60 11.04 7.27 -4.54
N MET A 61 10.03 6.44 -4.79
CA MET A 61 9.82 5.80 -6.10
C MET A 61 9.58 6.87 -7.19
N GLY A 62 8.82 7.92 -6.87
CA GLY A 62 8.61 9.06 -7.75
C GLY A 62 9.92 9.79 -8.08
N ALA A 63 10.77 10.02 -7.07
CA ALA A 63 12.08 10.63 -7.28
C ALA A 63 12.97 9.78 -8.19
N ILE A 64 13.00 8.47 -8.01
CA ILE A 64 13.73 7.54 -8.89
C ILE A 64 13.20 7.64 -10.33
N ALA A 65 11.86 7.57 -10.51
CA ALA A 65 11.23 7.66 -11.82
C ALA A 65 11.53 8.98 -12.51
N GLY A 66 11.45 10.10 -11.75
CA GLY A 66 11.75 11.44 -12.26
C GLY A 66 13.19 11.62 -12.69
N ALA A 67 14.14 11.03 -11.96
CA ALA A 67 15.57 11.06 -12.30
C ALA A 67 15.90 10.20 -13.53
N MET A 68 15.21 9.08 -13.72
CA MET A 68 15.49 8.12 -14.79
C MET A 68 14.77 8.46 -16.10
N SER A 69 13.60 9.10 -16.04
CA SER A 69 12.81 9.44 -17.22
C SER A 69 13.41 10.61 -18.00
N LYS A 70 14.03 10.31 -19.15
CA LYS A 70 14.65 11.33 -20.01
C LYS A 70 13.63 12.27 -20.65
N ASN A 71 12.45 11.75 -21.04
CA ASN A 71 11.38 12.56 -21.63
C ASN A 71 10.47 13.21 -20.58
N GLY A 72 10.69 12.91 -19.28
CA GLY A 72 9.90 13.42 -18.17
C GLY A 72 8.49 12.85 -18.07
N LYS A 73 8.12 11.83 -18.85
CA LYS A 73 6.82 11.18 -18.81
C LYS A 73 6.91 9.95 -17.92
N ILE A 74 6.02 9.83 -16.94
CA ILE A 74 6.05 8.81 -15.91
C ILE A 74 4.63 8.29 -15.68
N GLY A 75 4.46 6.97 -15.54
CA GLY A 75 3.17 6.33 -15.31
C GLY A 75 2.91 6.03 -13.83
N TYR A 76 1.67 6.11 -13.44
CA TYR A 76 1.18 5.61 -12.17
C TYR A 76 -0.12 4.81 -12.39
N ILE A 77 -0.12 3.55 -12.00
CA ILE A 77 -1.31 2.70 -12.05
C ILE A 77 -1.92 2.66 -10.65
N ALA A 78 -3.12 3.21 -10.50
CA ALA A 78 -3.92 3.14 -9.29
C ALA A 78 -5.00 2.05 -9.44
N ASP A 79 -5.35 1.37 -8.33
CA ASP A 79 -6.37 0.32 -8.38
C ASP A 79 -7.75 0.86 -8.10
N TYR A 80 -8.01 1.32 -6.88
CA TYR A 80 -9.32 1.82 -6.46
C TYR A 80 -9.19 3.21 -5.84
N PRO A 81 -10.19 4.09 -6.04
CA PRO A 81 -10.22 5.42 -5.43
C PRO A 81 -10.58 5.35 -3.93
N ILE A 82 -9.77 4.61 -3.16
CA ILE A 82 -9.94 4.48 -1.72
C ILE A 82 -9.18 5.56 -0.96
N PHE A 83 -9.57 5.76 0.30
CA PHE A 83 -8.87 6.68 1.20
C PHE A 83 -7.37 6.33 1.28
N GLY A 84 -6.52 7.32 1.08
CA GLY A 84 -5.06 7.16 1.06
C GLY A 84 -4.45 6.96 -0.34
N MET A 85 -5.22 6.55 -1.36
CA MET A 85 -4.71 6.44 -2.73
C MET A 85 -4.25 7.80 -3.27
N THR A 86 -5.02 8.85 -3.02
CA THR A 86 -4.65 10.22 -3.40
C THR A 86 -3.33 10.67 -2.77
N ALA A 87 -3.09 10.31 -1.51
CA ALA A 87 -1.82 10.62 -0.85
C ALA A 87 -0.64 9.91 -1.52
N ASN A 88 -0.81 8.66 -1.93
CA ASN A 88 0.21 7.88 -2.64
C ASN A 88 0.53 8.49 -4.01
N ILE A 89 -0.50 8.83 -4.80
CA ILE A 89 -0.37 9.46 -6.11
C ILE A 89 0.35 10.80 -5.99
N ASN A 90 -0.10 11.66 -5.06
CA ASN A 90 0.48 12.98 -4.84
C ASN A 90 1.93 12.89 -4.37
N ALA A 91 2.24 11.97 -3.45
CA ALA A 91 3.61 11.76 -2.98
C ALA A 91 4.54 11.32 -4.11
N PHE A 92 4.10 10.40 -4.95
CA PHE A 92 4.85 9.97 -6.14
C PHE A 92 5.09 11.15 -7.09
N ALA A 93 4.08 11.94 -7.38
CA ALA A 93 4.19 13.11 -8.26
C ALA A 93 5.14 14.18 -7.67
N LEU A 94 5.07 14.41 -6.35
CA LEU A 94 5.96 15.35 -5.66
C LEU A 94 7.41 14.87 -5.69
N GLY A 95 7.65 13.58 -5.45
CA GLY A 95 8.99 12.98 -5.56
C GLY A 95 9.57 13.15 -6.97
N ALA A 96 8.78 12.86 -7.99
CA ALA A 96 9.19 13.04 -9.38
C ALA A 96 9.54 14.51 -9.70
N LYS A 97 8.69 15.45 -9.28
CA LYS A 97 8.90 16.87 -9.49
C LYS A 97 10.08 17.45 -8.70
N MET A 98 10.41 16.88 -7.57
CA MET A 98 11.56 17.31 -6.78
C MET A 98 12.89 17.19 -7.56
N VAL A 99 13.03 16.12 -8.33
CA VAL A 99 14.26 15.86 -9.13
C VAL A 99 14.13 16.29 -10.59
N ASN A 100 12.92 16.31 -11.13
CA ASN A 100 12.62 16.77 -12.48
C ASN A 100 11.37 17.67 -12.46
N PRO A 101 11.53 19.01 -12.34
CA PRO A 101 10.40 19.94 -12.26
C PRO A 101 9.44 19.89 -13.46
N ARG A 102 9.91 19.37 -14.61
CA ARG A 102 9.11 19.22 -15.83
C ARG A 102 8.41 17.86 -15.93
N ALA A 103 8.61 16.96 -14.97
CA ALA A 103 7.97 15.65 -14.98
C ALA A 103 6.44 15.75 -15.00
N LYS A 104 5.83 14.91 -15.84
CA LYS A 104 4.39 14.74 -15.98
C LYS A 104 4.03 13.32 -15.58
N VAL A 105 3.10 13.18 -14.65
CA VAL A 105 2.58 11.87 -14.21
C VAL A 105 1.30 11.58 -14.96
N TYR A 106 1.29 10.49 -15.71
CA TYR A 106 0.14 9.90 -16.37
C TYR A 106 -0.51 8.91 -15.42
N LEU A 107 -1.72 9.22 -14.97
CA LEU A 107 -2.46 8.40 -14.02
C LEU A 107 -3.44 7.51 -14.76
N GLU A 108 -3.32 6.22 -14.52
CA GLU A 108 -4.23 5.19 -15.04
C GLU A 108 -4.86 4.39 -13.90
N TRP A 109 -6.03 3.83 -14.15
CA TRP A 109 -6.77 3.03 -13.18
C TRP A 109 -6.93 1.60 -13.69
N SER A 110 -6.35 0.63 -12.98
CA SER A 110 -6.40 -0.79 -13.35
C SER A 110 -7.82 -1.39 -13.33
N THR A 111 -8.74 -0.73 -12.63
CA THR A 111 -10.11 -1.21 -12.44
C THR A 111 -11.14 -0.62 -13.42
N LEU A 112 -10.71 0.23 -14.34
CA LEU A 112 -11.58 0.73 -15.41
C LEU A 112 -11.87 -0.38 -16.40
N LYS A 113 -13.16 -0.61 -16.66
CA LYS A 113 -13.59 -1.56 -17.68
C LYS A 113 -13.30 -1.01 -19.08
N ASP A 114 -12.97 -1.90 -19.99
CA ASP A 114 -12.74 -1.59 -21.40
C ASP A 114 -11.62 -0.55 -21.65
N HIS A 115 -10.66 -0.47 -20.72
CA HIS A 115 -9.52 0.44 -20.80
C HIS A 115 -8.21 -0.34 -20.79
N ASP A 116 -7.42 -0.16 -21.84
CA ASP A 116 -6.09 -0.77 -21.98
C ASP A 116 -5.00 0.19 -21.47
N VAL A 117 -4.57 -0.04 -20.24
CA VAL A 117 -3.53 0.77 -19.57
C VAL A 117 -2.19 0.69 -20.30
N ALA A 118 -1.81 -0.49 -20.81
CA ALA A 118 -0.53 -0.67 -21.52
C ALA A 118 -0.53 0.13 -22.83
N LYS A 119 -1.63 0.08 -23.57
CA LYS A 119 -1.80 0.87 -24.79
C LYS A 119 -1.75 2.37 -24.51
N SER A 120 -2.44 2.83 -23.46
CA SER A 120 -2.42 4.24 -23.06
C SER A 120 -0.99 4.73 -22.76
N PHE A 121 -0.22 3.96 -22.03
CA PHE A 121 1.17 4.32 -21.73
C PHE A 121 2.07 4.30 -22.96
N ALA A 122 1.91 3.31 -23.85
CA ALA A 122 2.67 3.22 -25.09
C ALA A 122 2.40 4.43 -26.01
N GLU A 123 1.14 4.80 -26.21
CA GLU A 123 0.75 5.96 -27.01
C GLU A 123 1.30 7.29 -26.44
N ASN A 124 1.48 7.35 -25.13
CA ASN A 124 2.04 8.51 -24.45
C ASN A 124 3.57 8.44 -24.25
N GLU A 125 4.26 7.41 -24.76
CA GLU A 125 5.71 7.18 -24.59
C GLU A 125 6.13 7.13 -23.10
N VAL A 126 5.31 6.52 -22.27
CA VAL A 126 5.56 6.33 -20.83
C VAL A 126 6.25 5.01 -20.63
N HIS A 127 7.50 5.04 -20.15
CA HIS A 127 8.32 3.84 -19.95
C HIS A 127 8.61 3.54 -18.47
N TYR A 128 8.50 4.52 -17.59
CA TYR A 128 8.74 4.37 -16.14
C TYR A 128 7.41 4.41 -15.41
N ILE A 129 7.01 3.26 -14.84
CA ILE A 129 5.65 3.06 -14.37
C ILE A 129 5.68 2.57 -12.92
N SER A 130 4.92 3.23 -12.03
CA SER A 130 4.60 2.70 -10.72
C SER A 130 3.33 1.87 -10.81
N GLY A 131 3.47 0.54 -10.77
CA GLY A 131 2.37 -0.42 -10.73
C GLY A 131 2.00 -0.85 -9.32
N GLN A 132 1.47 -2.07 -9.21
CA GLN A 132 1.19 -2.71 -7.92
C GLN A 132 2.47 -2.90 -7.11
N ASP A 133 2.35 -2.82 -5.79
CA ASP A 133 3.53 -2.89 -4.90
C ASP A 133 3.86 -4.30 -4.43
N MET A 134 3.24 -5.31 -4.99
CA MET A 134 3.53 -6.72 -4.71
C MET A 134 3.22 -7.60 -5.91
N THR A 135 3.91 -8.73 -5.99
CA THR A 135 3.64 -9.76 -6.98
C THR A 135 2.48 -10.64 -6.52
N ILE A 136 1.70 -11.14 -7.48
CA ILE A 136 0.68 -12.15 -7.20
C ILE A 136 1.41 -13.53 -7.13
N PRO A 137 1.26 -14.26 -6.02
CA PRO A 137 1.86 -15.59 -5.92
C PRO A 137 1.39 -16.50 -7.06
N GLY A 138 2.34 -17.13 -7.74
CA GLY A 138 2.06 -18.02 -8.87
C GLY A 138 1.98 -17.34 -10.24
N GLU A 139 1.99 -16.01 -10.29
CA GLU A 139 2.05 -15.23 -11.54
C GLU A 139 3.40 -14.50 -11.64
N PRO A 140 4.39 -15.09 -12.34
CA PRO A 140 5.69 -14.46 -12.48
C PRO A 140 5.59 -13.25 -13.43
N SER A 141 5.35 -12.09 -12.88
CA SER A 141 5.37 -10.82 -13.60
C SER A 141 6.44 -9.91 -13.00
N ARG A 142 7.08 -9.10 -13.85
CA ARG A 142 7.99 -8.04 -13.43
C ARG A 142 7.33 -6.66 -13.43
N HIS A 143 6.04 -6.58 -13.74
CA HIS A 143 5.25 -5.34 -13.70
C HIS A 143 4.75 -5.03 -12.27
N PHE A 144 5.67 -4.88 -11.33
CA PHE A 144 5.34 -4.53 -9.95
C PHE A 144 6.30 -3.47 -9.40
N GLY A 145 5.87 -2.76 -8.38
CA GLY A 145 6.62 -1.65 -7.82
C GLY A 145 6.82 -0.53 -8.85
N LEU A 146 8.00 0.05 -8.86
CA LEU A 146 8.47 0.91 -9.94
C LEU A 146 9.27 0.05 -10.93
N TYR A 147 8.88 0.06 -12.18
CA TYR A 147 9.56 -0.66 -13.25
C TYR A 147 9.74 0.21 -14.48
N ARG A 148 10.74 -0.13 -15.29
CA ARG A 148 10.88 0.37 -16.65
C ARG A 148 10.28 -0.67 -17.59
N ASP A 149 9.29 -0.24 -18.34
CA ASP A 149 8.71 -1.03 -19.41
C ASP A 149 9.61 -1.00 -20.64
N SER A 150 9.84 -2.14 -21.26
CA SER A 150 10.65 -2.31 -22.46
C SER A 150 10.15 -3.51 -23.26
N GLU A 151 10.37 -3.49 -24.59
CA GLU A 151 9.91 -4.51 -25.53
C GLU A 151 10.37 -5.92 -25.16
N ASP A 152 11.58 -6.08 -24.63
CA ASP A 152 12.13 -7.39 -24.28
C ASP A 152 11.63 -7.91 -22.93
N MET A 153 11.78 -7.12 -21.87
CA MET A 153 11.40 -7.52 -20.53
C MET A 153 11.36 -6.32 -19.56
N PRO A 154 10.31 -6.20 -18.74
CA PRO A 154 10.25 -5.15 -17.72
C PRO A 154 11.41 -5.26 -16.72
N LEU A 155 12.02 -4.13 -16.39
CA LEU A 155 13.09 -4.04 -15.40
C LEU A 155 12.56 -3.41 -14.13
N ASN A 156 12.52 -4.18 -13.03
CA ASN A 156 12.18 -3.63 -11.71
C ASN A 156 13.29 -2.71 -11.20
N LEU A 157 12.90 -1.54 -10.71
CA LEU A 157 13.79 -0.49 -10.23
C LEU A 157 13.70 -0.31 -8.72
N ALA A 158 12.49 -0.33 -8.18
CA ALA A 158 12.25 -0.17 -6.75
C ALA A 158 10.88 -0.76 -6.37
N MET A 159 10.79 -1.28 -5.15
CA MET A 159 9.49 -1.64 -4.55
C MET A 159 9.54 -1.41 -3.04
N PRO A 160 8.43 -1.05 -2.40
CA PRO A 160 8.36 -0.96 -0.96
C PRO A 160 8.37 -2.35 -0.33
N ILE A 161 9.12 -2.50 0.76
CA ILE A 161 9.13 -3.73 1.56
C ILE A 161 8.69 -3.39 2.97
N TRP A 162 7.73 -4.15 3.49
CA TRP A 162 7.16 -3.94 4.81
C TRP A 162 7.62 -5.01 5.79
N HIS A 163 8.16 -4.59 6.92
CA HIS A 163 8.53 -5.48 8.01
C HIS A 163 7.32 -5.81 8.92
N TRP A 164 6.24 -6.31 8.32
CA TRP A 164 5.02 -6.67 9.04
C TRP A 164 5.25 -7.64 10.18
N GLY A 165 6.21 -8.55 10.06
CA GLY A 165 6.55 -9.50 11.12
C GLY A 165 6.91 -8.82 12.44
N LYS A 166 7.76 -7.78 12.41
CA LYS A 166 8.11 -7.00 13.61
C LYS A 166 6.91 -6.27 14.20
N PHE A 167 6.04 -5.72 13.34
CA PHE A 167 4.82 -5.07 13.79
C PHE A 167 3.90 -6.06 14.50
N TYR A 168 3.61 -7.21 13.89
CA TYR A 168 2.75 -8.22 14.49
C TYR A 168 3.32 -8.77 15.78
N GLU A 169 4.62 -9.06 15.83
CA GLU A 169 5.29 -9.50 17.06
C GLU A 169 5.11 -8.48 18.20
N GLN A 170 5.35 -7.20 17.93
CA GLN A 170 5.19 -6.14 18.92
C GLN A 170 3.73 -6.02 19.40
N MET A 171 2.77 -6.12 18.46
CA MET A 171 1.34 -6.07 18.78
C MET A 171 0.92 -7.25 19.64
N ILE A 172 1.37 -8.47 19.31
CA ILE A 172 1.10 -9.68 20.10
C ILE A 172 1.66 -9.53 21.52
N ARG A 173 2.92 -9.11 21.65
CA ARG A 173 3.54 -8.88 22.96
C ARG A 173 2.77 -7.83 23.79
N ASN A 174 2.35 -6.73 23.18
CA ASN A 174 1.59 -5.69 23.85
C ASN A 174 0.22 -6.20 24.33
N ILE A 175 -0.46 -7.01 23.53
CA ILE A 175 -1.76 -7.61 23.87
C ILE A 175 -1.60 -8.63 25.00
N MET A 176 -0.59 -9.47 24.94
CA MET A 176 -0.30 -10.47 25.98
C MET A 176 0.09 -9.82 27.32
N ASN A 177 0.78 -8.67 27.27
CA ASN A 177 1.19 -7.95 28.48
C ASN A 177 0.11 -6.97 28.99
N LEU A 178 -1.13 -7.07 28.51
CA LEU A 178 -2.28 -6.20 28.89
C LEU A 178 -2.04 -4.70 28.66
N SER A 179 -1.06 -4.32 27.88
CA SER A 179 -0.68 -2.93 27.62
C SER A 179 -1.33 -2.39 26.34
N LEU A 180 -2.67 -2.51 26.21
CA LEU A 180 -3.41 -1.95 25.06
C LEU A 180 -3.45 -0.42 25.03
N ILE A 181 -2.97 0.25 26.08
CA ILE A 181 -3.08 1.73 26.24
C ILE A 181 -2.11 2.49 25.34
N HIS A 182 -1.06 1.85 24.84
CA HIS A 182 0.00 2.49 24.03
C HIS A 182 0.00 2.10 22.55
N ILE A 183 -1.07 1.53 22.03
CA ILE A 183 -1.21 1.23 20.61
C ILE A 183 -1.76 2.46 19.86
N SER A 184 -1.09 3.57 20.00
CA SER A 184 -1.28 4.71 19.12
C SER A 184 -0.06 4.85 18.21
N GLU A 185 -0.29 4.61 16.93
CA GLU A 185 0.62 4.82 15.78
C GLU A 185 1.95 4.01 15.76
N PRO A 186 2.11 3.09 14.80
CA PRO A 186 3.36 2.33 14.61
C PRO A 186 4.54 3.15 14.06
N THR A 187 4.44 4.48 13.93
CA THR A 187 5.50 5.27 13.30
C THR A 187 5.60 6.73 13.76
N ARG A 188 5.69 6.99 15.07
CA ARG A 188 6.43 8.17 15.50
C ARG A 188 7.82 7.75 15.98
N ARG A 189 8.75 7.49 15.09
CA ARG A 189 10.14 7.82 15.40
C ARG A 189 10.21 9.34 15.47
N ARG A 190 10.33 9.85 16.68
CA ARG A 190 10.74 11.24 16.92
C ARG A 190 12.02 11.47 16.13
N GLY A 191 12.03 12.59 15.43
CA GLY A 191 13.15 13.04 14.63
C GLY A 191 14.45 13.05 15.43
N ILE A 192 15.45 12.87 14.71
CA ILE A 192 16.83 13.14 15.02
C ILE A 192 16.92 14.62 15.45
N SER A 193 17.26 14.85 16.71
CA SER A 193 17.85 16.10 17.16
C SER A 193 19.29 16.16 16.67
#